data_168911d9bad04bee0456ddea7a24300a
#
_entry.id   168911d9bad04bee0456ddea7a24300a
#
_cell.length_a   1.000
_cell.length_b   1.000
_cell.length_c   1.000
_cell.angle_alpha   90.00
_cell.angle_beta   90.00
_cell.angle_gamma   90.00
#
_symmetry.space_group_name_H-M   'P 1'
#
loop_
_entity.id
_entity.type
_entity.pdbx_description
1 polymer ?
#
loop_
_entity_poly.entity_id
_entity_poly.type
_entity_poly.pdbx_seq_one_letter_code
_entity_poly.pdbx_strand_id
1 'polypeptide(L)'
;MSANQFEKKSEGWSALFSEPTSELVKRYTASVGFDQRLWRADIAGSLAHAAMLADRGVIDADDLAAIRSGLATIRAEIERGEFAWNVDLEDVHLNIEARLVALAGDAGKRLHTGRSRHDQVATDARLWLRDEIDLVGGLLVELQRALVELASAHTETILPGFTHLQVAQPVSFAHHLLAYVEMFSRDAERMAEVRARTNRLPLGAAALAGTSFPLDRDAVAAALGMDGVCRNSIDAVSDRDFAVEFTSAAALCMVHVSRFSEELVLWMSQSFGFIQLADRFTTGSSIMPQKKNPDVPELARGKTGRVVGHLMGLLVLMKGQPLAYNKDNQEDKEPLFDTVDTVKDTLRVFVEMVPGIAVKADAMERAALRGYATATDLADYLVKKGVPFRDAHEAVAHAVKHAIAQGVGLGEIPLAELQRFHASIGADALDVLTLRGSLAARDIVGGTAPVQVRAELARHRARLSASR
;
A
#
# COMPACT_ATOMS: atom_id res chain seq x y z
N MET A 1 -10.50 33.66 40.62
CA MET A 1 -10.48 32.71 39.46
C MET A 1 -9.15 32.93 38.78
N SER A 2 -8.21 31.99 38.91
CA SER A 2 -6.95 32.10 38.17
C SER A 2 -7.27 31.93 36.69
N ALA A 3 -6.91 32.91 35.84
CA ALA A 3 -7.02 32.80 34.40
C ALA A 3 -6.35 31.50 33.97
N ASN A 4 -7.02 30.75 33.11
CA ASN A 4 -6.49 29.50 32.55
C ASN A 4 -5.14 29.81 31.89
N GLN A 5 -4.08 29.14 32.30
CA GLN A 5 -2.73 29.38 31.77
C GLN A 5 -2.65 29.22 30.24
N PHE A 6 -3.60 28.49 29.62
CA PHE A 6 -3.71 28.32 28.18
C PHE A 6 -4.34 29.53 27.46
N GLU A 7 -5.13 30.35 28.15
CA GLU A 7 -5.62 31.64 27.62
C GLU A 7 -4.50 32.67 27.49
N LYS A 8 -3.40 32.47 28.22
CA LYS A 8 -2.23 33.38 28.23
C LYS A 8 -1.10 32.96 27.30
N LYS A 9 -1.26 31.91 26.50
CA LYS A 9 -0.20 31.51 25.57
C LYS A 9 0.11 32.60 24.54
N SER A 10 -0.83 33.45 24.21
CA SER A 10 -0.62 34.66 23.42
C SER A 10 0.26 35.73 24.10
N GLU A 11 0.42 35.65 25.44
CA GLU A 11 1.20 36.59 26.21
C GLU A 11 2.62 36.12 26.58
N GLY A 12 2.98 34.90 26.13
CA GLY A 12 4.29 34.26 26.37
C GLY A 12 4.20 32.91 27.06
N TRP A 13 5.01 31.93 26.65
CA TRP A 13 5.02 30.55 27.14
C TRP A 13 5.42 30.42 28.62
N SER A 14 6.20 31.36 29.11
CA SER A 14 6.65 31.40 30.52
C SER A 14 7.12 32.80 30.89
N ALA A 15 7.42 33.00 32.18
CA ALA A 15 8.06 34.22 32.69
C ALA A 15 9.45 34.53 32.05
N LEU A 16 10.00 33.61 31.21
CA LEU A 16 11.25 33.84 30.53
C LEU A 16 11.12 34.69 29.25
N PHE A 17 9.91 34.82 28.69
CA PHE A 17 9.68 35.58 27.47
C PHE A 17 9.22 37.01 27.77
N SER A 18 9.85 37.97 27.07
CA SER A 18 9.57 39.40 27.27
C SER A 18 8.51 39.95 26.31
N GLU A 19 8.15 39.17 25.29
CA GLU A 19 7.17 39.56 24.27
C GLU A 19 6.34 38.35 23.80
N PRO A 20 5.10 38.56 23.32
CA PRO A 20 4.26 37.49 22.79
C PRO A 20 4.76 37.00 21.44
N THR A 21 4.46 35.73 21.12
CA THR A 21 4.71 35.16 19.79
C THR A 21 3.90 35.88 18.72
N SER A 22 4.55 36.25 17.60
CA SER A 22 3.85 36.93 16.51
C SER A 22 2.82 36.01 15.82
N GLU A 23 1.74 36.59 15.30
CA GLU A 23 0.69 35.86 14.60
C GLU A 23 1.21 35.08 13.38
N LEU A 24 2.24 35.60 12.70
CA LEU A 24 2.89 34.88 11.60
C LEU A 24 3.59 33.62 12.10
N VAL A 25 4.33 33.70 13.19
CA VAL A 25 5.06 32.56 13.78
C VAL A 25 4.06 31.52 14.30
N LYS A 26 2.99 31.93 14.97
CA LYS A 26 1.94 31.00 15.44
C LYS A 26 1.39 30.15 14.28
N ARG A 27 1.03 30.78 13.15
CA ARG A 27 0.53 30.07 11.97
C ARG A 27 1.58 29.19 11.31
N TYR A 28 2.83 29.66 11.28
CA TYR A 28 3.95 28.93 10.66
C TYR A 28 4.33 27.66 11.43
N THR A 29 4.20 27.71 12.77
CA THR A 29 4.59 26.60 13.65
C THR A 29 3.44 25.70 14.07
N ALA A 30 2.19 26.10 13.84
CA ALA A 30 1.03 25.29 14.20
C ALA A 30 0.88 24.06 13.28
N SER A 31 0.52 22.93 13.89
CA SER A 31 0.27 21.67 13.21
C SER A 31 -1.17 21.17 13.32
N VAL A 32 -2.01 21.81 14.14
CA VAL A 32 -3.38 21.38 14.39
C VAL A 32 -4.23 21.24 13.12
N GLY A 33 -3.91 21.97 12.05
CA GLY A 33 -4.60 21.89 10.77
C GLY A 33 -4.54 20.49 10.13
N PHE A 34 -3.49 19.73 10.38
CA PHE A 34 -3.30 18.37 9.85
C PHE A 34 -3.18 17.32 10.95
N ASP A 35 -2.58 17.61 12.13
CA ASP A 35 -2.35 16.62 13.17
C ASP A 35 -3.59 16.33 14.02
N GLN A 36 -4.65 17.13 13.91
CA GLN A 36 -5.94 16.85 14.57
C GLN A 36 -6.44 15.41 14.30
N ARG A 37 -6.06 14.78 13.19
CA ARG A 37 -6.42 13.37 12.90
C ARG A 37 -5.85 12.36 13.90
N LEU A 38 -4.84 12.74 14.69
CA LEU A 38 -4.26 11.90 15.74
C LEU A 38 -5.09 11.86 17.03
N TRP A 39 -6.18 12.59 17.15
CA TRP A 39 -6.96 12.75 18.38
C TRP A 39 -7.37 11.42 19.05
N ARG A 40 -7.66 10.37 18.26
CA ARG A 40 -8.02 9.06 18.80
C ARG A 40 -6.84 8.39 19.50
N ALA A 41 -5.67 8.49 18.91
CA ALA A 41 -4.42 7.98 19.46
C ALA A 41 -4.03 8.77 20.71
N ASP A 42 -4.13 10.10 20.67
CA ASP A 42 -3.82 10.97 21.81
C ASP A 42 -4.72 10.67 23.03
N ILE A 43 -6.02 10.53 22.82
CA ILE A 43 -6.95 10.17 23.91
C ILE A 43 -6.65 8.76 24.43
N ALA A 44 -6.38 7.78 23.57
CA ALA A 44 -6.04 6.42 24.00
C ALA A 44 -4.73 6.38 24.81
N GLY A 45 -3.68 7.04 24.32
CA GLY A 45 -2.41 7.19 25.02
C GLY A 45 -2.57 7.89 26.36
N SER A 46 -3.34 8.98 26.41
CA SER A 46 -3.62 9.73 27.64
C SER A 46 -4.40 8.91 28.67
N LEU A 47 -5.38 8.11 28.24
CA LEU A 47 -6.14 7.21 29.14
C LEU A 47 -5.25 6.11 29.74
N ALA A 48 -4.40 5.49 28.93
CA ALA A 48 -3.46 4.47 29.39
C ALA A 48 -2.42 5.06 30.36
N HIS A 49 -1.90 6.26 30.04
CA HIS A 49 -0.95 6.97 30.91
C HIS A 49 -1.60 7.36 32.25
N ALA A 50 -2.80 7.94 32.25
CA ALA A 50 -3.51 8.31 33.48
C ALA A 50 -3.79 7.10 34.38
N ALA A 51 -4.20 5.97 33.79
CA ALA A 51 -4.42 4.73 34.53
C ALA A 51 -3.14 4.25 35.22
N MET A 52 -2.02 4.26 34.51
CA MET A 52 -0.70 3.90 35.03
C MET A 52 -0.23 4.86 36.13
N LEU A 53 -0.44 6.19 35.97
CA LEU A 53 -0.09 7.17 37.01
C LEU A 53 -0.86 6.91 38.30
N ALA A 54 -2.17 6.58 38.23
CA ALA A 54 -2.97 6.23 39.38
C ALA A 54 -2.52 4.92 40.05
N ASP A 55 -2.22 3.89 39.24
CA ASP A 55 -1.70 2.61 39.74
C ASP A 55 -0.36 2.77 40.50
N ARG A 56 0.46 3.70 40.04
CA ARG A 56 1.75 4.05 40.69
C ARG A 56 1.63 5.08 41.80
N GLY A 57 0.42 5.53 42.14
CA GLY A 57 0.18 6.51 43.19
C GLY A 57 0.70 7.91 42.90
N VAL A 58 0.92 8.26 41.65
CA VAL A 58 1.35 9.60 41.21
C VAL A 58 0.16 10.57 41.17
N ILE A 59 -1.02 10.04 40.81
CA ILE A 59 -2.30 10.71 40.91
C ILE A 59 -3.27 9.86 41.73
N ASP A 60 -4.31 10.43 42.27
CA ASP A 60 -5.32 9.68 43.05
C ASP A 60 -6.47 9.17 42.17
N ALA A 61 -7.40 8.43 42.80
CA ALA A 61 -8.53 7.82 42.08
C ALA A 61 -9.53 8.86 41.57
N ASP A 62 -9.68 9.98 42.28
CA ASP A 62 -10.59 11.06 41.91
C ASP A 62 -10.04 11.81 40.70
N ASP A 63 -8.73 12.07 40.66
CA ASP A 63 -8.04 12.62 39.52
C ASP A 63 -8.23 11.73 38.28
N LEU A 64 -8.02 10.40 38.42
CA LEU A 64 -8.23 9.46 37.34
C LEU A 64 -9.67 9.47 36.82
N ALA A 65 -10.64 9.50 37.74
CA ALA A 65 -12.06 9.53 37.37
C ALA A 65 -12.41 10.82 36.60
N ALA A 66 -11.91 11.96 37.06
CA ALA A 66 -12.11 13.27 36.41
C ALA A 66 -11.45 13.31 35.01
N ILE A 67 -10.22 12.80 34.86
CA ILE A 67 -9.52 12.70 33.58
C ILE A 67 -10.30 11.82 32.62
N ARG A 68 -10.73 10.61 33.01
CA ARG A 68 -11.52 9.69 32.20
C ARG A 68 -12.81 10.33 31.70
N SER A 69 -13.56 10.98 32.61
CA SER A 69 -14.82 11.68 32.27
C SER A 69 -14.58 12.83 31.30
N GLY A 70 -13.54 13.63 31.53
CA GLY A 70 -13.16 14.73 30.64
C GLY A 70 -12.78 14.29 29.27
N LEU A 71 -11.92 13.27 29.13
CA LEU A 71 -11.50 12.71 27.84
C LEU A 71 -12.66 12.02 27.10
N ALA A 72 -13.61 11.38 27.81
CA ALA A 72 -14.80 10.83 27.19
C ALA A 72 -15.71 11.94 26.61
N THR A 73 -15.83 13.06 27.33
CA THR A 73 -16.57 14.25 26.85
C THR A 73 -15.91 14.84 25.60
N ILE A 74 -14.59 15.03 25.62
CA ILE A 74 -13.82 15.55 24.49
C ILE A 74 -13.98 14.63 23.26
N ARG A 75 -13.86 13.33 23.45
CA ARG A 75 -14.10 12.35 22.41
C ARG A 75 -15.47 12.53 21.75
N ALA A 76 -16.52 12.63 22.56
CA ALA A 76 -17.87 12.82 22.08
C ALA A 76 -18.05 14.17 21.35
N GLU A 77 -17.42 15.25 21.82
CA GLU A 77 -17.42 16.56 21.15
C GLU A 77 -16.76 16.47 19.77
N ILE A 78 -15.60 15.79 19.65
CA ILE A 78 -14.90 15.61 18.37
C ILE A 78 -15.73 14.74 17.41
N GLU A 79 -16.29 13.62 17.89
CA GLU A 79 -17.10 12.71 17.08
C GLU A 79 -18.38 13.37 16.51
N ARG A 80 -18.93 14.37 17.24
CA ARG A 80 -20.07 15.16 16.77
C ARG A 80 -19.68 16.39 15.93
N GLY A 81 -18.38 16.68 15.77
CA GLY A 81 -17.90 17.87 15.08
C GLY A 81 -18.12 19.17 15.85
N GLU A 82 -18.31 19.11 17.17
CA GLU A 82 -18.56 20.24 18.06
C GLU A 82 -17.28 20.78 18.73
N PHE A 83 -16.17 20.03 18.64
CA PHE A 83 -14.90 20.43 19.22
C PHE A 83 -14.24 21.53 18.39
N ALA A 84 -13.96 22.67 19.03
CA ALA A 84 -13.31 23.82 18.39
C ALA A 84 -11.78 23.68 18.42
N TRP A 85 -11.18 23.36 17.28
CA TRP A 85 -9.74 23.38 17.12
C TRP A 85 -9.21 24.82 17.04
N ASN A 86 -8.23 25.13 17.87
CA ASN A 86 -7.65 26.47 17.97
C ASN A 86 -6.18 26.45 17.54
N VAL A 87 -5.83 27.24 16.52
CA VAL A 87 -4.46 27.40 16.00
C VAL A 87 -3.52 28.02 17.06
N ASP A 88 -4.04 28.87 17.95
CA ASP A 88 -3.26 29.45 19.05
C ASP A 88 -2.77 28.40 20.06
N LEU A 89 -3.38 27.21 20.06
CA LEU A 89 -2.98 26.06 20.85
C LEU A 89 -2.05 25.09 20.10
N GLU A 90 -1.53 25.49 18.93
CA GLU A 90 -0.46 24.87 18.16
C GLU A 90 -0.80 23.49 17.59
N ASP A 91 -1.04 22.47 18.42
CA ASP A 91 -1.17 21.06 18.05
C ASP A 91 -2.42 20.39 18.63
N VAL A 92 -2.71 19.17 18.18
CA VAL A 92 -3.80 18.34 18.70
C VAL A 92 -3.71 18.13 20.20
N HIS A 93 -2.51 17.92 20.72
CA HIS A 93 -2.26 17.59 22.12
C HIS A 93 -2.63 18.74 23.04
N LEU A 94 -2.18 19.96 22.71
CA LEU A 94 -2.47 21.15 23.53
C LEU A 94 -3.94 21.54 23.44
N ASN A 95 -4.59 21.35 22.31
CA ASN A 95 -6.03 21.56 22.17
C ASN A 95 -6.82 20.62 23.09
N ILE A 96 -6.50 19.33 23.10
CA ILE A 96 -7.14 18.34 23.98
C ILE A 96 -6.83 18.62 25.44
N GLU A 97 -5.57 18.93 25.80
CA GLU A 97 -5.16 19.25 27.15
C GLU A 97 -5.87 20.48 27.68
N ALA A 98 -5.95 21.57 26.92
CA ALA A 98 -6.64 22.81 27.31
C ALA A 98 -8.13 22.55 27.57
N ARG A 99 -8.80 21.76 26.73
CA ARG A 99 -10.19 21.38 26.94
C ARG A 99 -10.35 20.48 28.16
N LEU A 100 -9.43 19.53 28.37
CA LEU A 100 -9.45 18.67 29.57
C LEU A 100 -9.30 19.48 30.84
N VAL A 101 -8.39 20.46 30.87
CA VAL A 101 -8.22 21.34 32.02
C VAL A 101 -9.49 22.19 32.28
N ALA A 102 -10.18 22.64 31.24
CA ALA A 102 -11.46 23.32 31.38
C ALA A 102 -12.56 22.43 31.98
N LEU A 103 -12.54 21.13 31.74
CA LEU A 103 -13.51 20.15 32.22
C LEU A 103 -13.16 19.59 33.63
N ALA A 104 -11.88 19.25 33.84
CA ALA A 104 -11.39 18.50 34.99
C ALA A 104 -10.52 19.34 35.97
N GLY A 105 -10.28 20.61 35.68
CA GLY A 105 -9.48 21.48 36.54
C GLY A 105 -8.06 20.97 36.77
N ASP A 106 -7.62 20.92 38.04
CA ASP A 106 -6.26 20.52 38.41
C ASP A 106 -5.95 19.03 38.06
N ALA A 107 -6.94 18.16 38.04
CA ALA A 107 -6.78 16.79 37.60
C ALA A 107 -6.28 16.74 36.13
N GLY A 108 -6.86 17.58 35.25
CA GLY A 108 -6.42 17.72 33.88
C GLY A 108 -4.95 18.15 33.74
N LYS A 109 -4.49 19.06 34.61
CA LYS A 109 -3.08 19.49 34.64
C LYS A 109 -2.11 18.37 35.07
N ARG A 110 -2.55 17.49 36.00
CA ARG A 110 -1.74 16.37 36.50
C ARG A 110 -1.50 15.30 35.44
N LEU A 111 -2.34 15.20 34.40
CA LEU A 111 -2.17 14.22 33.32
C LEU A 111 -0.83 14.36 32.60
N HIS A 112 -0.22 15.56 32.55
CA HIS A 112 1.07 15.78 31.89
C HIS A 112 2.27 15.27 32.70
N THR A 113 2.07 14.79 33.95
CA THR A 113 3.15 14.32 34.82
C THR A 113 3.91 13.14 34.15
N GLY A 114 5.24 13.23 34.10
CA GLY A 114 6.11 12.18 33.61
C GLY A 114 6.12 11.99 32.09
N ARG A 115 5.54 12.89 31.30
CA ARG A 115 5.58 12.86 29.83
C ARG A 115 5.98 14.20 29.23
N SER A 116 6.30 14.20 27.95
CA SER A 116 6.56 15.37 27.11
C SER A 116 5.71 15.30 25.84
N ARG A 117 5.59 16.42 25.12
CA ARG A 117 5.05 16.41 23.75
C ARG A 117 5.82 15.48 22.84
N HIS A 118 7.13 15.33 23.05
CA HIS A 118 8.01 14.53 22.19
C HIS A 118 7.66 13.04 22.21
N ASP A 119 7.52 12.42 23.38
CA ASP A 119 7.13 11.01 23.49
C ASP A 119 5.63 10.80 23.23
N GLN A 120 4.81 11.80 23.51
CA GLN A 120 3.36 11.79 23.20
C GLN A 120 3.13 11.73 21.68
N VAL A 121 3.66 12.67 20.91
CA VAL A 121 3.46 12.71 19.46
C VAL A 121 4.08 11.49 18.77
N ALA A 122 5.22 11.00 19.24
CA ALA A 122 5.83 9.78 18.71
C ALA A 122 4.96 8.54 18.94
N THR A 123 4.29 8.47 20.11
CA THR A 123 3.34 7.39 20.43
C THR A 123 2.10 7.48 19.56
N ASP A 124 1.52 8.66 19.42
CA ASP A 124 0.28 8.86 18.66
C ASP A 124 0.47 8.59 17.18
N ALA A 125 1.59 9.03 16.60
CA ALA A 125 1.93 8.72 15.22
C ALA A 125 2.07 7.22 14.97
N ARG A 126 2.69 6.47 15.90
CA ARG A 126 2.81 5.02 15.80
C ARG A 126 1.48 4.29 15.99
N LEU A 127 0.66 4.69 16.96
CA LEU A 127 -0.68 4.12 17.17
C LEU A 127 -1.56 4.32 15.93
N TRP A 128 -1.60 5.55 15.44
CA TRP A 128 -2.37 5.90 14.25
C TRP A 128 -1.87 5.11 13.03
N LEU A 129 -0.57 5.10 12.77
CA LEU A 129 -0.01 4.42 11.60
C LEU A 129 -0.22 2.90 11.68
N ARG A 130 -0.11 2.30 12.87
CA ARG A 130 -0.39 0.88 13.08
C ARG A 130 -1.79 0.50 12.58
N ASP A 131 -2.78 1.28 13.01
CA ASP A 131 -4.18 1.03 12.65
C ASP A 131 -4.42 1.25 11.14
N GLU A 132 -3.73 2.21 10.54
CA GLU A 132 -3.77 2.45 9.09
C GLU A 132 -3.07 1.33 8.28
N ILE A 133 -1.96 0.78 8.80
CA ILE A 133 -1.30 -0.39 8.20
C ILE A 133 -2.24 -1.60 8.20
N ASP A 134 -2.99 -1.82 9.26
CA ASP A 134 -3.98 -2.91 9.34
C ASP A 134 -5.06 -2.74 8.26
N LEU A 135 -5.54 -1.51 8.02
CA LEU A 135 -6.48 -1.22 6.94
C LEU A 135 -5.88 -1.44 5.55
N VAL A 136 -4.65 -0.97 5.31
CA VAL A 136 -3.95 -1.19 4.03
C VAL A 136 -3.71 -2.69 3.78
N GLY A 137 -3.31 -3.43 4.81
CA GLY A 137 -3.13 -4.88 4.76
C GLY A 137 -4.43 -5.61 4.38
N GLY A 138 -5.55 -5.21 4.99
CA GLY A 138 -6.88 -5.71 4.65
C GLY A 138 -7.25 -5.46 3.18
N LEU A 139 -7.04 -4.25 2.69
CA LEU A 139 -7.30 -3.88 1.29
C LEU A 139 -6.43 -4.66 0.30
N LEU A 140 -5.17 -4.93 0.65
CA LEU A 140 -4.29 -5.78 -0.17
C LEU A 140 -4.81 -7.23 -0.25
N VAL A 141 -5.35 -7.76 0.84
CA VAL A 141 -5.99 -9.08 0.85
C VAL A 141 -7.26 -9.08 -0.02
N GLU A 142 -8.09 -8.05 0.06
CA GLU A 142 -9.30 -7.92 -0.75
C GLU A 142 -8.97 -7.79 -2.25
N LEU A 143 -7.96 -7.01 -2.62
CA LEU A 143 -7.51 -6.89 -4.00
C LEU A 143 -6.99 -8.23 -4.55
N GLN A 144 -6.21 -8.99 -3.77
CA GLN A 144 -5.78 -10.32 -4.14
C GLN A 144 -6.96 -11.27 -4.35
N ARG A 145 -7.98 -11.24 -3.49
CA ARG A 145 -9.21 -12.03 -3.66
C ARG A 145 -9.92 -11.67 -4.96
N ALA A 146 -10.08 -10.38 -5.25
CA ALA A 146 -10.71 -9.93 -6.50
C ALA A 146 -9.97 -10.43 -7.74
N LEU A 147 -8.63 -10.36 -7.73
CA LEU A 147 -7.79 -10.87 -8.83
C LEU A 147 -7.87 -12.39 -8.96
N VAL A 148 -7.86 -13.13 -7.86
CA VAL A 148 -8.00 -14.60 -7.84
C VAL A 148 -9.36 -15.02 -8.40
N GLU A 149 -10.44 -14.34 -8.06
CA GLU A 149 -11.77 -14.65 -8.60
C GLU A 149 -11.86 -14.32 -10.10
N LEU A 150 -11.35 -13.20 -10.55
CA LEU A 150 -11.28 -12.88 -11.97
C LEU A 150 -10.43 -13.92 -12.72
N ALA A 151 -9.27 -14.27 -12.20
CA ALA A 151 -8.39 -15.30 -12.78
C ALA A 151 -9.08 -16.66 -12.87
N SER A 152 -9.88 -17.04 -11.87
CA SER A 152 -10.58 -18.32 -11.83
C SER A 152 -11.56 -18.53 -12.99
N ALA A 153 -12.16 -17.44 -13.48
CA ALA A 153 -13.05 -17.47 -14.63
C ALA A 153 -12.30 -17.58 -15.98
N HIS A 154 -10.98 -17.42 -15.99
CA HIS A 154 -10.18 -17.24 -17.19
C HIS A 154 -8.94 -18.17 -17.28
N THR A 155 -9.00 -19.35 -16.66
CA THR A 155 -7.89 -20.30 -16.62
C THR A 155 -7.46 -20.80 -18.02
N GLU A 156 -8.37 -20.78 -18.99
CA GLU A 156 -8.15 -21.21 -20.35
C GLU A 156 -8.23 -20.07 -21.40
N THR A 157 -8.47 -18.84 -20.94
CA THR A 157 -8.45 -17.67 -21.83
C THR A 157 -7.02 -17.37 -22.25
N ILE A 158 -6.76 -17.43 -23.56
CA ILE A 158 -5.43 -17.25 -24.12
C ILE A 158 -5.12 -15.77 -24.27
N LEU A 159 -4.02 -15.32 -23.67
CA LEU A 159 -3.46 -13.99 -23.81
C LEU A 159 -2.12 -14.09 -24.55
N PRO A 160 -1.79 -13.18 -25.50
CA PRO A 160 -0.43 -13.07 -26.00
C PRO A 160 0.49 -12.60 -24.86
N GLY A 161 1.47 -13.42 -24.49
CA GLY A 161 2.54 -12.98 -23.60
C GLY A 161 3.51 -12.10 -24.37
N PHE A 162 3.91 -10.98 -23.76
CA PHE A 162 4.78 -9.98 -24.37
C PHE A 162 6.15 -9.94 -23.70
N THR A 163 7.18 -9.79 -24.52
CA THR A 163 8.48 -9.26 -24.12
C THR A 163 8.82 -8.11 -25.07
N HIS A 164 9.35 -7.01 -24.56
CA HIS A 164 9.63 -5.79 -25.37
C HIS A 164 8.39 -5.28 -26.14
N LEU A 165 7.17 -5.50 -25.59
CA LEU A 165 5.89 -5.28 -26.27
C LEU A 165 5.73 -6.03 -27.61
N GLN A 166 6.55 -7.02 -27.89
CA GLN A 166 6.37 -7.95 -29.01
C GLN A 166 5.71 -9.23 -28.50
N VAL A 167 4.80 -9.80 -29.31
CA VAL A 167 4.20 -11.11 -28.99
C VAL A 167 5.32 -12.16 -28.93
N ALA A 168 5.42 -12.82 -27.79
CA ALA A 168 6.46 -13.80 -27.52
C ALA A 168 5.89 -15.23 -27.51
N GLN A 169 5.13 -15.56 -26.46
CA GLN A 169 4.54 -16.88 -26.25
C GLN A 169 3.11 -16.73 -25.70
N PRO A 170 2.20 -17.69 -25.99
CA PRO A 170 0.88 -17.66 -25.40
C PRO A 170 0.95 -17.95 -23.89
N VAL A 171 0.16 -17.23 -23.10
CA VAL A 171 -0.05 -17.49 -21.68
C VAL A 171 -1.55 -17.50 -21.39
N SER A 172 -2.00 -18.08 -20.28
CA SER A 172 -3.37 -17.86 -19.86
C SER A 172 -3.54 -16.49 -19.20
N PHE A 173 -4.66 -15.84 -19.42
CA PHE A 173 -4.97 -14.57 -18.76
C PHE A 173 -4.96 -14.71 -17.24
N ALA A 174 -5.43 -15.85 -16.72
CA ALA A 174 -5.35 -16.19 -15.32
C ALA A 174 -3.92 -16.21 -14.79
N HIS A 175 -3.00 -16.84 -15.51
CA HIS A 175 -1.59 -16.90 -15.15
C HIS A 175 -0.99 -15.49 -15.03
N HIS A 176 -1.31 -14.62 -15.99
CA HIS A 176 -0.87 -13.22 -15.96
C HIS A 176 -1.39 -12.47 -14.75
N LEU A 177 -2.69 -12.61 -14.41
CA LEU A 177 -3.28 -11.99 -13.22
C LEU A 177 -2.64 -12.52 -11.93
N LEU A 178 -2.31 -13.80 -11.86
CA LEU A 178 -1.64 -14.38 -10.69
C LEU A 178 -0.24 -13.80 -10.46
N ALA A 179 0.45 -13.27 -11.47
CA ALA A 179 1.69 -12.54 -11.27
C ALA A 179 1.48 -11.28 -10.40
N TYR A 180 0.36 -10.58 -10.58
CA TYR A 180 0.00 -9.45 -9.72
C TYR A 180 -0.42 -9.90 -8.32
N VAL A 181 -1.09 -11.05 -8.19
CA VAL A 181 -1.40 -11.63 -6.87
C VAL A 181 -0.10 -11.90 -6.10
N GLU A 182 0.95 -12.42 -6.74
CA GLU A 182 2.26 -12.62 -6.12
C GLU A 182 2.92 -11.29 -5.71
N MET A 183 2.80 -10.23 -6.50
CA MET A 183 3.32 -8.90 -6.15
C MET A 183 2.60 -8.35 -4.90
N PHE A 184 1.27 -8.35 -4.88
CA PHE A 184 0.49 -7.85 -3.75
C PHE A 184 0.58 -8.75 -2.51
N SER A 185 0.89 -10.04 -2.67
CA SER A 185 1.24 -10.91 -1.53
C SER A 185 2.49 -10.41 -0.81
N ARG A 186 3.55 -10.15 -1.56
CA ARG A 186 4.79 -9.60 -1.00
C ARG A 186 4.60 -8.21 -0.39
N ASP A 187 3.67 -7.40 -0.93
CA ASP A 187 3.33 -6.10 -0.34
C ASP A 187 2.61 -6.25 0.99
N ALA A 188 1.68 -7.20 1.11
CA ALA A 188 1.01 -7.51 2.36
C ALA A 188 1.99 -8.03 3.44
N GLU A 189 2.96 -8.85 3.05
CA GLU A 189 4.03 -9.32 3.94
C GLU A 189 4.88 -8.16 4.46
N ARG A 190 5.31 -7.23 3.57
CA ARG A 190 6.04 -6.02 3.96
C ARG A 190 5.24 -5.16 4.93
N MET A 191 3.94 -4.95 4.68
CA MET A 191 3.08 -4.19 5.59
C MET A 191 3.01 -4.85 6.98
N ALA A 192 2.92 -6.16 7.07
CA ALA A 192 2.93 -6.89 8.34
C ALA A 192 4.26 -6.71 9.09
N GLU A 193 5.39 -6.74 8.40
CA GLU A 193 6.71 -6.50 8.99
C GLU A 193 6.89 -5.05 9.46
N VAL A 194 6.46 -4.08 8.67
CA VAL A 194 6.46 -2.65 9.08
C VAL A 194 5.60 -2.46 10.30
N ARG A 195 4.41 -3.06 10.33
CA ARG A 195 3.52 -3.03 11.49
C ARG A 195 4.19 -3.50 12.78
N ALA A 196 4.90 -4.61 12.72
CA ALA A 196 5.59 -5.16 13.89
C ALA A 196 6.67 -4.20 14.44
N ARG A 197 7.41 -3.52 13.57
CA ARG A 197 8.40 -2.51 13.97
C ARG A 197 7.77 -1.20 14.42
N THR A 198 6.64 -0.81 13.85
CA THR A 198 5.86 0.36 14.28
C THR A 198 5.27 0.17 15.67
N ASN A 199 4.88 -1.06 16.05
CA ASN A 199 4.13 -1.37 17.27
C ASN A 199 5.00 -1.39 18.54
N ARG A 200 5.80 -0.34 18.77
CA ARG A 200 6.67 -0.14 19.94
C ARG A 200 6.36 1.19 20.63
N LEU A 201 6.27 1.17 21.97
CA LEU A 201 5.85 2.32 22.77
C LEU A 201 6.98 3.30 23.06
N PRO A 202 6.93 4.55 22.59
CA PRO A 202 7.81 5.63 23.02
C PRO A 202 7.43 6.23 24.37
N LEU A 203 6.14 6.28 24.73
CA LEU A 203 5.60 6.98 25.90
C LEU A 203 6.33 6.58 27.18
N GLY A 204 6.66 7.58 28.01
CA GLY A 204 7.50 7.44 29.21
C GLY A 204 9.00 7.69 28.94
N ALA A 205 9.39 7.95 27.68
CA ALA A 205 10.73 8.50 27.34
C ALA A 205 10.84 9.98 27.72
N ALA A 206 9.74 10.64 28.00
CA ALA A 206 9.60 12.07 28.26
C ALA A 206 10.25 12.91 27.13
N ALA A 207 10.99 13.97 27.45
CA ALA A 207 11.60 14.83 26.42
C ALA A 207 12.73 14.11 25.65
N LEU A 208 13.60 13.35 26.37
CA LEU A 208 14.73 12.59 25.82
C LEU A 208 15.46 11.71 26.85
N ALA A 209 15.35 12.02 28.15
CA ALA A 209 16.17 11.40 29.20
C ALA A 209 15.38 10.41 30.08
N GLY A 210 14.13 10.16 29.78
CA GLY A 210 13.21 9.48 30.68
C GLY A 210 12.72 10.42 31.78
N THR A 211 12.23 9.86 32.87
CA THR A 211 11.64 10.62 33.99
C THR A 211 12.05 10.03 35.33
N SER A 212 11.99 10.84 36.39
CA SER A 212 12.22 10.40 37.77
C SER A 212 10.99 9.79 38.44
N PHE A 213 9.82 9.83 37.77
CA PHE A 213 8.60 9.19 38.27
C PHE A 213 8.64 7.67 38.05
N PRO A 214 8.03 6.87 38.94
CA PRO A 214 8.04 5.41 38.86
C PRO A 214 7.06 4.86 37.81
N LEU A 215 7.23 5.26 36.56
CA LEU A 215 6.33 4.86 35.46
C LEU A 215 6.46 3.38 35.13
N ASP A 216 5.34 2.74 34.84
CA ASP A 216 5.27 1.38 34.29
C ASP A 216 4.98 1.45 32.79
N ARG A 217 6.04 1.54 32.00
CA ARG A 217 5.91 1.63 30.54
C ARG A 217 5.40 0.33 29.90
N ASP A 218 5.72 -0.83 30.49
CA ASP A 218 5.23 -2.12 29.98
C ASP A 218 3.73 -2.26 30.20
N ALA A 219 3.18 -1.79 31.33
CA ALA A 219 1.74 -1.74 31.57
C ALA A 219 1.03 -0.82 30.54
N VAL A 220 1.61 0.33 30.22
CA VAL A 220 1.07 1.24 29.21
C VAL A 220 1.12 0.60 27.83
N ALA A 221 2.23 -0.07 27.46
CA ALA A 221 2.34 -0.78 26.19
C ALA A 221 1.27 -1.88 26.07
N ALA A 222 1.07 -2.67 27.10
CA ALA A 222 0.04 -3.71 27.13
C ALA A 222 -1.38 -3.12 26.99
N ALA A 223 -1.68 -2.03 27.68
CA ALA A 223 -2.97 -1.34 27.61
C ALA A 223 -3.27 -0.79 26.20
N LEU A 224 -2.24 -0.42 25.44
CA LEU A 224 -2.34 0.09 24.06
C LEU A 224 -2.18 -1.02 22.99
N GLY A 225 -2.01 -2.29 23.39
CA GLY A 225 -1.78 -3.40 22.48
C GLY A 225 -0.46 -3.28 21.69
N MET A 226 0.55 -2.66 22.30
CA MET A 226 1.90 -2.56 21.73
C MET A 226 2.78 -3.73 22.18
N ASP A 227 3.69 -4.17 21.30
CA ASP A 227 4.54 -5.37 21.51
C ASP A 227 5.74 -5.14 22.46
N GLY A 228 5.76 -4.00 23.13
CA GLY A 228 6.78 -3.61 24.11
C GLY A 228 7.20 -2.15 23.96
N VAL A 229 8.23 -1.77 24.71
CA VAL A 229 8.71 -0.38 24.83
C VAL A 229 9.94 -0.12 23.95
N CYS A 230 10.10 1.12 23.51
CA CYS A 230 11.37 1.62 22.97
C CYS A 230 12.41 1.67 24.09
N ARG A 231 13.59 1.04 23.88
CA ARG A 231 14.57 0.77 24.95
C ARG A 231 15.49 1.95 25.27
N ASN A 232 15.65 2.89 24.35
CA ASN A 232 16.45 4.10 24.56
C ASN A 232 15.53 5.32 24.47
N SER A 233 15.56 6.20 25.47
CA SER A 233 14.65 7.35 25.54
C SER A 233 14.96 8.44 24.54
N ILE A 234 16.23 8.59 24.10
CA ILE A 234 16.62 9.56 23.08
C ILE A 234 16.12 9.08 21.71
N ASP A 235 16.37 7.81 21.40
CA ASP A 235 15.93 7.18 20.17
C ASP A 235 14.38 7.15 20.08
N ALA A 236 13.69 6.87 21.17
CA ALA A 236 12.23 6.78 21.23
C ALA A 236 11.51 8.07 20.75
N VAL A 237 12.10 9.23 20.99
CA VAL A 237 11.54 10.52 20.56
C VAL A 237 12.11 11.05 19.26
N SER A 238 13.26 10.49 18.81
CA SER A 238 13.95 10.85 17.58
C SER A 238 13.51 10.02 16.37
N ASP A 239 13.28 8.73 16.57
CA ASP A 239 13.01 7.76 15.53
C ASP A 239 11.77 8.10 14.69
N ARG A 240 11.97 8.06 13.36
CA ARG A 240 10.93 8.14 12.33
C ARG A 240 11.09 7.04 11.30
N ASP A 241 11.89 6.01 11.58
CA ASP A 241 12.10 4.87 10.67
C ASP A 241 10.77 4.21 10.32
N PHE A 242 9.84 4.11 11.27
CA PHE A 242 8.50 3.58 11.03
C PHE A 242 7.74 4.32 9.93
N ALA A 243 7.88 5.64 9.83
CA ALA A 243 7.24 6.46 8.79
C ALA A 243 7.95 6.30 7.45
N VAL A 244 9.28 6.31 7.44
CA VAL A 244 10.12 6.07 6.25
C VAL A 244 9.88 4.67 5.70
N GLU A 245 9.87 3.66 6.56
CA GLU A 245 9.71 2.25 6.19
C GLU A 245 8.30 1.98 5.63
N PHE A 246 7.26 2.52 6.27
CA PHE A 246 5.89 2.44 5.74
C PHE A 246 5.81 3.10 4.36
N THR A 247 6.34 4.31 4.21
CA THR A 247 6.27 5.04 2.94
C THR A 247 7.09 4.33 1.86
N SER A 248 8.20 3.66 2.21
CA SER A 248 8.97 2.82 1.29
C SER A 248 8.17 1.59 0.82
N ALA A 249 7.52 0.89 1.74
CA ALA A 249 6.64 -0.24 1.40
C ALA A 249 5.45 0.22 0.54
N ALA A 250 4.86 1.36 0.89
CA ALA A 250 3.78 1.99 0.15
C ALA A 250 4.22 2.41 -1.27
N ALA A 251 5.41 2.98 -1.42
CA ALA A 251 5.96 3.36 -2.73
C ALA A 251 6.14 2.12 -3.63
N LEU A 252 6.65 1.01 -3.09
CA LEU A 252 6.79 -0.23 -3.84
C LEU A 252 5.44 -0.83 -4.22
N CYS A 253 4.46 -0.83 -3.32
CA CYS A 253 3.09 -1.22 -3.60
C CYS A 253 2.49 -0.38 -4.74
N MET A 254 2.66 0.94 -4.69
CA MET A 254 2.19 1.83 -5.77
C MET A 254 2.91 1.59 -7.09
N VAL A 255 4.18 1.16 -7.10
CA VAL A 255 4.87 0.72 -8.32
C VAL A 255 4.19 -0.53 -8.91
N HIS A 256 3.78 -1.50 -8.08
CA HIS A 256 3.04 -2.66 -8.55
C HIS A 256 1.66 -2.28 -9.11
N VAL A 257 0.93 -1.38 -8.41
CA VAL A 257 -0.33 -0.82 -8.92
C VAL A 257 -0.11 -0.07 -10.24
N SER A 258 0.96 0.72 -10.36
CA SER A 258 1.30 1.45 -11.59
C SER A 258 1.55 0.52 -12.76
N ARG A 259 2.26 -0.60 -12.55
CA ARG A 259 2.49 -1.61 -13.59
C ARG A 259 1.18 -2.26 -14.04
N PHE A 260 0.32 -2.64 -13.10
CA PHE A 260 -1.00 -3.17 -13.42
C PHE A 260 -1.85 -2.13 -14.16
N SER A 261 -1.82 -0.88 -13.73
CA SER A 261 -2.49 0.24 -14.38
C SER A 261 -2.06 0.42 -15.82
N GLU A 262 -0.75 0.36 -16.09
CA GLU A 262 -0.20 0.47 -17.45
C GLU A 262 -0.77 -0.60 -18.38
N GLU A 263 -0.83 -1.85 -17.92
CA GLU A 263 -1.39 -2.95 -18.71
C GLU A 263 -2.91 -2.77 -18.93
N LEU A 264 -3.66 -2.32 -17.90
CA LEU A 264 -5.09 -2.04 -18.06
C LEU A 264 -5.34 -0.93 -19.09
N VAL A 265 -4.51 0.12 -19.10
CA VAL A 265 -4.57 1.21 -20.09
C VAL A 265 -4.29 0.67 -21.50
N LEU A 266 -3.22 -0.10 -21.67
CA LEU A 266 -2.87 -0.74 -22.93
C LEU A 266 -3.98 -1.67 -23.42
N TRP A 267 -4.45 -2.56 -22.56
CA TRP A 267 -5.47 -3.57 -22.90
C TRP A 267 -6.83 -2.97 -23.23
N MET A 268 -7.19 -1.84 -22.62
CA MET A 268 -8.43 -1.13 -22.93
C MET A 268 -8.33 -0.31 -24.22
N SER A 269 -7.12 0.05 -24.66
CA SER A 269 -6.92 0.85 -25.89
C SER A 269 -7.50 0.17 -27.10
N GLN A 270 -7.88 0.97 -28.12
CA GLN A 270 -8.40 0.44 -29.39
C GLN A 270 -7.41 -0.48 -30.12
N SER A 271 -6.10 -0.25 -29.92
CA SER A 271 -5.05 -1.06 -30.54
C SER A 271 -4.97 -2.47 -29.98
N PHE A 272 -5.25 -2.68 -28.71
CA PHE A 272 -5.28 -3.99 -28.05
C PHE A 272 -6.72 -4.53 -27.97
N GLY A 273 -7.62 -3.81 -27.37
CA GLY A 273 -9.03 -4.18 -27.26
C GLY A 273 -9.27 -5.46 -26.46
N PHE A 274 -8.42 -5.78 -25.49
CA PHE A 274 -8.43 -7.04 -24.72
C PHE A 274 -9.42 -7.03 -23.57
N ILE A 275 -9.69 -5.85 -23.02
CA ILE A 275 -10.61 -5.68 -21.90
C ILE A 275 -11.49 -4.45 -22.10
N GLN A 276 -12.52 -4.36 -21.25
CA GLN A 276 -13.30 -3.16 -21.06
C GLN A 276 -13.55 -2.98 -19.56
N LEU A 277 -13.29 -1.77 -19.04
CA LEU A 277 -13.67 -1.39 -17.69
C LEU A 277 -15.15 -1.02 -17.65
N ALA A 278 -15.79 -1.25 -16.50
CA ALA A 278 -17.17 -0.83 -16.30
C ALA A 278 -17.28 0.71 -16.35
N ASP A 279 -18.40 1.22 -16.86
CA ASP A 279 -18.60 2.65 -17.14
C ASP A 279 -18.36 3.54 -15.91
N ARG A 280 -18.67 3.07 -14.71
CA ARG A 280 -18.45 3.78 -13.45
C ARG A 280 -16.97 4.02 -13.10
N PHE A 281 -16.03 3.36 -13.81
CA PHE A 281 -14.58 3.53 -13.66
C PHE A 281 -13.92 4.18 -14.87
N THR A 282 -14.72 4.73 -15.76
CA THR A 282 -14.28 5.40 -17.00
C THR A 282 -14.92 6.78 -17.11
N THR A 283 -14.31 7.66 -17.88
CA THR A 283 -14.92 8.94 -18.23
C THR A 283 -15.12 9.05 -19.75
N GLY A 284 -16.08 9.89 -20.13
CA GLY A 284 -16.30 10.25 -21.53
C GLY A 284 -15.48 11.46 -21.96
N SER A 285 -15.58 11.82 -23.25
CA SER A 285 -15.05 13.06 -23.77
C SER A 285 -16.18 14.06 -23.99
N SER A 286 -15.94 15.33 -23.66
CA SER A 286 -16.89 16.41 -23.92
C SER A 286 -17.09 16.73 -25.42
N ILE A 287 -16.14 16.30 -26.27
CA ILE A 287 -16.13 16.56 -27.72
C ILE A 287 -16.37 15.28 -28.53
N MET A 288 -15.84 14.13 -28.04
CA MET A 288 -15.86 12.86 -28.77
C MET A 288 -16.82 11.88 -28.10
N PRO A 289 -18.07 11.76 -28.56
CA PRO A 289 -19.11 10.98 -27.88
C PRO A 289 -18.84 9.46 -27.83
N GLN A 290 -17.93 8.95 -28.67
CA GLN A 290 -17.56 7.54 -28.75
C GLN A 290 -16.41 7.17 -27.81
N LYS A 291 -15.76 8.15 -27.15
CA LYS A 291 -14.53 7.93 -26.39
C LYS A 291 -14.81 7.60 -24.93
N LYS A 292 -14.20 6.52 -24.43
CA LYS A 292 -14.14 6.16 -23.03
C LYS A 292 -12.69 6.09 -22.58
N ASN A 293 -12.36 6.80 -21.50
CA ASN A 293 -11.00 6.93 -20.99
C ASN A 293 -10.81 6.05 -19.75
N PRO A 294 -9.65 5.39 -19.60
CA PRO A 294 -9.32 4.60 -18.42
C PRO A 294 -8.75 5.47 -17.29
N ASP A 295 -9.50 6.48 -16.83
CA ASP A 295 -8.97 7.50 -15.91
C ASP A 295 -8.51 6.93 -14.58
N VAL A 296 -9.16 5.90 -14.05
CA VAL A 296 -8.77 5.28 -12.77
C VAL A 296 -7.35 4.72 -12.83
N PRO A 297 -7.02 3.79 -13.77
CA PRO A 297 -5.65 3.30 -13.86
C PRO A 297 -4.64 4.40 -14.28
N GLU A 298 -5.01 5.35 -15.13
CA GLU A 298 -4.11 6.46 -15.48
C GLU A 298 -3.76 7.30 -14.25
N LEU A 299 -4.76 7.65 -13.44
CA LEU A 299 -4.54 8.45 -12.22
C LEU A 299 -3.75 7.68 -11.17
N ALA A 300 -3.99 6.37 -10.99
CA ALA A 300 -3.22 5.54 -10.08
C ALA A 300 -1.74 5.49 -10.48
N ARG A 301 -1.45 5.36 -11.78
CA ARG A 301 -0.10 5.48 -12.34
C ARG A 301 0.54 6.84 -12.00
N GLY A 302 -0.20 7.94 -12.14
CA GLY A 302 0.26 9.29 -11.78
C GLY A 302 0.51 9.46 -10.27
N LYS A 303 -0.40 8.95 -9.41
CA LYS A 303 -0.29 9.03 -7.95
C LYS A 303 0.93 8.29 -7.38
N THR A 304 1.49 7.32 -8.10
CA THR A 304 2.72 6.62 -7.72
C THR A 304 3.88 7.59 -7.53
N GLY A 305 4.04 8.57 -8.42
CA GLY A 305 5.09 9.59 -8.30
C GLY A 305 4.94 10.45 -7.04
N ARG A 306 3.70 10.71 -6.60
CA ARG A 306 3.42 11.44 -5.35
C ARG A 306 3.95 10.69 -4.12
N VAL A 307 3.66 9.40 -4.01
CA VAL A 307 4.13 8.56 -2.89
C VAL A 307 5.66 8.42 -2.89
N VAL A 308 6.27 8.25 -4.06
CA VAL A 308 7.75 8.24 -4.21
C VAL A 308 8.34 9.57 -3.75
N GLY A 309 7.71 10.71 -4.10
CA GLY A 309 8.12 12.03 -3.64
C GLY A 309 8.09 12.17 -2.11
N HIS A 310 7.05 11.62 -1.46
CA HIS A 310 6.95 11.62 0.01
C HIS A 310 8.05 10.78 0.67
N LEU A 311 8.39 9.61 0.11
CA LEU A 311 9.52 8.81 0.60
C LEU A 311 10.83 9.61 0.55
N MET A 312 11.10 10.27 -0.56
CA MET A 312 12.30 11.09 -0.71
C MET A 312 12.31 12.26 0.28
N GLY A 313 11.15 12.92 0.49
CA GLY A 313 11.01 13.99 1.48
C GLY A 313 11.33 13.52 2.89
N LEU A 314 10.80 12.38 3.32
CA LEU A 314 11.05 11.82 4.66
C LEU A 314 12.52 11.40 4.85
N LEU A 315 13.16 10.79 3.86
CA LEU A 315 14.59 10.46 3.91
C LEU A 315 15.45 11.72 4.04
N VAL A 316 15.14 12.77 3.29
CA VAL A 316 15.84 14.05 3.34
C VAL A 316 15.60 14.75 4.68
N LEU A 317 14.38 14.69 5.23
CA LEU A 317 14.03 15.20 6.54
C LEU A 317 14.95 14.62 7.63
N MET A 318 15.12 13.30 7.64
CA MET A 318 15.86 12.61 8.70
C MET A 318 17.39 12.68 8.57
N LYS A 319 17.92 12.82 7.36
CA LYS A 319 19.37 12.64 7.07
C LYS A 319 20.33 13.57 7.77
N GLY A 320 19.93 14.63 8.38
CA GLY A 320 20.83 15.63 8.96
C GLY A 320 20.41 16.13 10.33
N GLN A 321 19.36 15.56 10.89
CA GLN A 321 18.89 15.93 12.22
C GLN A 321 19.80 15.40 13.33
N PRO A 322 20.12 16.20 14.37
CA PRO A 322 20.67 15.65 15.61
C PRO A 322 19.65 14.78 16.32
N LEU A 323 20.10 13.95 17.27
CA LEU A 323 19.22 13.09 18.05
C LEU A 323 18.21 13.87 18.90
N ALA A 324 17.26 13.15 19.49
CA ALA A 324 16.10 13.64 20.20
C ALA A 324 15.07 14.29 19.24
N TYR A 325 14.39 15.35 19.69
CA TYR A 325 13.34 15.99 18.92
C TYR A 325 13.80 17.37 18.41
N ASN A 326 13.58 17.61 17.13
CA ASN A 326 13.70 18.91 16.50
C ASN A 326 12.36 19.29 15.86
N LYS A 327 12.08 20.57 15.70
CA LYS A 327 10.83 21.04 15.10
C LYS A 327 10.64 20.52 13.66
N ASP A 328 11.72 20.18 12.97
CA ASP A 328 11.75 19.47 11.69
C ASP A 328 10.82 18.25 11.68
N ASN A 329 10.75 17.50 12.77
CA ASN A 329 9.87 16.33 12.90
C ASN A 329 8.36 16.63 12.79
N GLN A 330 7.94 17.89 12.74
CA GLN A 330 6.57 18.24 12.38
C GLN A 330 6.26 17.90 10.93
N GLU A 331 7.27 18.02 10.04
CA GLU A 331 7.18 17.74 8.61
C GLU A 331 7.08 16.25 8.26
N ASP A 332 7.15 15.35 9.23
CA ASP A 332 6.94 13.92 9.01
C ASP A 332 5.47 13.55 8.71
N LYS A 333 4.52 14.37 9.19
CA LYS A 333 3.10 14.02 9.25
C LYS A 333 2.37 14.19 7.93
N GLU A 334 2.50 15.34 7.27
CA GLU A 334 1.78 15.60 6.04
C GLU A 334 2.13 14.60 4.94
N PRO A 335 3.43 14.29 4.64
CA PRO A 335 3.77 13.27 3.67
C PRO A 335 3.31 11.86 4.08
N LEU A 336 3.37 11.53 5.37
CA LEU A 336 2.89 10.25 5.88
C LEU A 336 1.36 10.11 5.73
N PHE A 337 0.62 11.11 6.15
CA PHE A 337 -0.85 11.14 6.08
C PHE A 337 -1.34 11.06 4.64
N ASP A 338 -0.75 11.84 3.76
CA ASP A 338 -1.09 11.84 2.35
C ASP A 338 -0.73 10.53 1.65
N THR A 339 0.40 9.91 2.03
CA THR A 339 0.75 8.57 1.55
C THR A 339 -0.31 7.54 1.94
N VAL A 340 -0.71 7.51 3.21
CA VAL A 340 -1.74 6.59 3.71
C VAL A 340 -3.05 6.78 2.95
N ASP A 341 -3.53 8.02 2.83
CA ASP A 341 -4.79 8.32 2.15
C ASP A 341 -4.71 7.94 0.66
N THR A 342 -3.60 8.27 -0.01
CA THR A 342 -3.37 7.94 -1.42
C THR A 342 -3.39 6.43 -1.67
N VAL A 343 -2.69 5.65 -0.84
CA VAL A 343 -2.64 4.18 -0.98
C VAL A 343 -3.99 3.54 -0.70
N LYS A 344 -4.65 3.93 0.39
CA LYS A 344 -5.98 3.40 0.75
C LYS A 344 -7.01 3.64 -0.36
N ASP A 345 -7.10 4.87 -0.85
CA ASP A 345 -8.09 5.21 -1.88
C ASP A 345 -7.78 4.51 -3.20
N THR A 346 -6.50 4.39 -3.55
CA THR A 346 -6.08 3.64 -4.73
C THR A 346 -6.45 2.16 -4.61
N LEU A 347 -6.13 1.52 -3.49
CA LEU A 347 -6.47 0.11 -3.27
C LEU A 347 -7.99 -0.12 -3.25
N ARG A 348 -8.76 0.75 -2.59
CA ARG A 348 -10.23 0.69 -2.57
C ARG A 348 -10.83 0.70 -3.97
N VAL A 349 -10.42 1.66 -4.78
CA VAL A 349 -10.96 1.76 -6.14
C VAL A 349 -10.58 0.56 -7.00
N PHE A 350 -9.39 -0.04 -6.81
CA PHE A 350 -8.98 -1.26 -7.51
C PHE A 350 -9.75 -2.50 -7.04
N VAL A 351 -10.01 -2.63 -5.74
CA VAL A 351 -10.88 -3.70 -5.19
C VAL A 351 -12.26 -3.67 -5.84
N GLU A 352 -12.83 -2.48 -6.03
CA GLU A 352 -14.14 -2.33 -6.67
C GLU A 352 -14.09 -2.49 -8.20
N MET A 353 -12.98 -2.08 -8.84
CA MET A 353 -12.84 -2.05 -10.30
C MET A 353 -12.57 -3.44 -10.89
N VAL A 354 -11.69 -4.21 -10.25
CA VAL A 354 -11.22 -5.50 -10.79
C VAL A 354 -12.34 -6.50 -11.07
N PRO A 355 -13.35 -6.69 -10.19
CA PRO A 355 -14.45 -7.61 -10.47
C PRO A 355 -15.31 -7.23 -11.69
N GLY A 356 -15.28 -5.97 -12.10
CA GLY A 356 -16.05 -5.43 -13.22
C GLY A 356 -15.29 -5.41 -14.56
N ILE A 357 -14.09 -5.97 -14.63
CA ILE A 357 -13.31 -6.06 -15.87
C ILE A 357 -13.97 -7.07 -16.83
N ALA A 358 -14.45 -6.59 -17.96
CA ALA A 358 -14.97 -7.44 -19.04
C ALA A 358 -13.84 -7.88 -19.96
N VAL A 359 -13.58 -9.19 -20.02
CA VAL A 359 -12.49 -9.80 -20.80
C VAL A 359 -12.96 -10.14 -22.20
N LYS A 360 -12.22 -9.73 -23.22
CA LYS A 360 -12.50 -10.01 -24.64
C LYS A 360 -11.58 -11.13 -25.15
N ALA A 361 -11.88 -12.35 -24.75
CA ALA A 361 -11.06 -13.54 -25.03
C ALA A 361 -10.72 -13.71 -26.51
N ASP A 362 -11.70 -13.50 -27.42
CA ASP A 362 -11.47 -13.61 -28.85
C ASP A 362 -10.46 -12.60 -29.39
N ALA A 363 -10.42 -11.40 -28.82
CA ALA A 363 -9.45 -10.37 -29.22
C ALA A 363 -8.03 -10.75 -28.77
N MET A 364 -7.90 -11.29 -27.56
CA MET A 364 -6.63 -11.79 -27.03
C MET A 364 -6.12 -12.97 -27.87
N GLU A 365 -6.97 -13.96 -28.17
CA GLU A 365 -6.60 -15.16 -28.95
C GLU A 365 -6.17 -14.80 -30.38
N ARG A 366 -6.93 -13.90 -31.04
CA ARG A 366 -6.52 -13.40 -32.38
C ARG A 366 -5.18 -12.67 -32.34
N ALA A 367 -4.90 -11.92 -31.30
CA ALA A 367 -3.61 -11.24 -31.14
C ALA A 367 -2.47 -12.22 -30.89
N ALA A 368 -2.69 -13.31 -30.16
CA ALA A 368 -1.70 -14.37 -29.93
C ALA A 368 -1.31 -15.11 -31.22
N LEU A 369 -2.25 -15.24 -32.18
CA LEU A 369 -1.97 -15.87 -33.48
C LEU A 369 -1.06 -15.04 -34.38
N ARG A 370 -1.04 -13.71 -34.24
CA ARG A 370 -0.32 -12.80 -35.15
C ARG A 370 1.19 -12.83 -35.03
N GLY A 371 1.76 -13.33 -33.95
CA GLY A 371 3.18 -13.20 -33.62
C GLY A 371 3.98 -14.46 -33.75
N TYR A 372 3.48 -15.48 -34.44
CA TYR A 372 4.14 -16.80 -34.51
C TYR A 372 4.48 -17.35 -33.11
N ALA A 373 3.62 -17.13 -32.15
CA ALA A 373 3.86 -17.38 -30.73
C ALA A 373 4.18 -18.84 -30.38
N THR A 374 3.87 -19.78 -31.29
CA THR A 374 4.16 -21.23 -31.20
C THR A 374 5.46 -21.65 -31.84
N ALA A 375 6.28 -20.75 -32.39
CA ALA A 375 7.54 -21.07 -33.02
C ALA A 375 8.50 -21.79 -32.05
N THR A 376 8.59 -21.36 -30.81
CA THR A 376 9.39 -22.02 -29.78
C THR A 376 8.93 -23.47 -29.55
N ASP A 377 7.62 -23.72 -29.60
CA ASP A 377 7.04 -25.04 -29.39
C ASP A 377 7.49 -26.02 -30.49
N LEU A 378 7.60 -25.56 -31.73
CA LEU A 378 8.13 -26.37 -32.84
C LEU A 378 9.64 -26.65 -32.66
N ALA A 379 10.41 -25.68 -32.17
CA ALA A 379 11.82 -25.90 -31.87
C ALA A 379 12.00 -26.91 -30.73
N ASP A 380 11.25 -26.78 -29.65
CA ASP A 380 11.26 -27.72 -28.53
C ASP A 380 10.80 -29.12 -28.94
N TYR A 381 9.81 -29.21 -29.82
CA TYR A 381 9.37 -30.46 -30.42
C TYR A 381 10.52 -31.18 -31.17
N LEU A 382 11.27 -30.46 -32.02
CA LEU A 382 12.41 -31.00 -32.70
C LEU A 382 13.53 -31.45 -31.74
N VAL A 383 13.78 -30.68 -30.68
CA VAL A 383 14.75 -31.05 -29.63
C VAL A 383 14.34 -32.36 -28.94
N LYS A 384 13.05 -32.51 -28.59
CA LYS A 384 12.53 -33.78 -28.05
C LYS A 384 12.65 -34.98 -28.99
N LYS A 385 12.75 -34.72 -30.29
CA LYS A 385 13.04 -35.74 -31.34
C LYS A 385 14.55 -35.97 -31.56
N GLY A 386 15.41 -35.37 -30.72
CA GLY A 386 16.86 -35.56 -30.74
C GLY A 386 17.65 -34.59 -31.64
N VAL A 387 16.99 -33.56 -32.16
CA VAL A 387 17.66 -32.50 -32.95
C VAL A 387 18.40 -31.55 -32.01
N PRO A 388 19.67 -31.20 -32.24
CA PRO A 388 20.35 -30.18 -31.45
C PRO A 388 19.58 -28.86 -31.47
N PHE A 389 19.53 -28.16 -30.30
CA PHE A 389 18.72 -26.96 -30.17
C PHE A 389 19.03 -25.88 -31.23
N ARG A 390 20.30 -25.66 -31.58
CA ARG A 390 20.67 -24.67 -32.58
C ARG A 390 20.13 -25.00 -33.97
N ASP A 391 20.21 -26.29 -34.36
CA ASP A 391 19.70 -26.76 -35.63
C ASP A 391 18.16 -26.69 -35.66
N ALA A 392 17.51 -27.05 -34.57
CA ALA A 392 16.06 -26.92 -34.42
C ALA A 392 15.62 -25.45 -34.54
N HIS A 393 16.31 -24.53 -33.87
CA HIS A 393 16.06 -23.11 -33.94
C HIS A 393 16.21 -22.54 -35.36
N GLU A 394 17.27 -22.93 -36.06
CA GLU A 394 17.52 -22.52 -37.47
C GLU A 394 16.42 -23.04 -38.41
N ALA A 395 16.07 -24.31 -38.30
CA ALA A 395 14.99 -24.90 -39.06
C ALA A 395 13.65 -24.17 -38.87
N VAL A 396 13.32 -23.85 -37.62
CA VAL A 396 12.08 -23.10 -37.27
C VAL A 396 12.16 -21.65 -37.75
N ALA A 397 13.32 -21.00 -37.68
CA ALA A 397 13.48 -19.65 -38.22
C ALA A 397 13.20 -19.60 -39.72
N HIS A 398 13.63 -20.62 -40.48
CA HIS A 398 13.31 -20.78 -41.91
C HIS A 398 11.80 -21.00 -42.14
N ALA A 399 11.15 -21.84 -41.32
CA ALA A 399 9.71 -22.05 -41.38
C ALA A 399 8.93 -20.79 -41.11
N VAL A 400 9.31 -19.98 -40.07
CA VAL A 400 8.70 -18.68 -39.77
C VAL A 400 8.89 -17.69 -40.93
N LYS A 401 10.10 -17.62 -41.50
CA LYS A 401 10.37 -16.76 -42.66
C LYS A 401 9.48 -17.13 -43.87
N HIS A 402 9.28 -18.41 -44.07
CA HIS A 402 8.39 -18.93 -45.14
C HIS A 402 6.93 -18.56 -44.85
N ALA A 403 6.45 -18.75 -43.61
CA ALA A 403 5.11 -18.39 -43.17
C ALA A 403 4.83 -16.90 -43.38
N ILE A 404 5.79 -16.04 -43.01
CA ILE A 404 5.71 -14.59 -43.23
C ILE A 404 5.56 -14.26 -44.71
N ALA A 405 6.35 -14.89 -45.58
CA ALA A 405 6.31 -14.66 -47.03
C ALA A 405 4.97 -15.07 -47.65
N GLN A 406 4.31 -16.07 -47.10
CA GLN A 406 2.99 -16.55 -47.55
C GLN A 406 1.81 -15.87 -46.86
N GLY A 407 2.06 -15.12 -45.78
CA GLY A 407 1.00 -14.47 -44.98
C GLY A 407 0.14 -15.45 -44.20
N VAL A 408 0.68 -16.60 -43.78
CA VAL A 408 -0.04 -17.67 -43.04
C VAL A 408 0.59 -17.92 -41.68
N GLY A 409 -0.18 -18.52 -40.74
CA GLY A 409 0.34 -18.99 -39.45
C GLY A 409 1.16 -20.31 -39.63
N LEU A 410 2.06 -20.61 -38.65
CA LEU A 410 2.85 -21.82 -38.67
C LEU A 410 2.00 -23.09 -38.71
N GLY A 411 0.89 -23.15 -38.03
CA GLY A 411 -0.05 -24.26 -38.01
C GLY A 411 -0.87 -24.42 -39.30
N GLU A 412 -0.85 -23.40 -40.17
CA GLU A 412 -1.55 -23.44 -41.47
C GLU A 412 -0.67 -23.94 -42.61
N ILE A 413 0.65 -24.08 -42.36
CA ILE A 413 1.57 -24.63 -43.35
C ILE A 413 1.32 -26.13 -43.50
N PRO A 414 1.12 -26.65 -44.72
CA PRO A 414 0.96 -28.08 -44.94
C PRO A 414 2.14 -28.90 -44.39
N LEU A 415 1.88 -30.07 -43.80
CA LEU A 415 2.93 -30.94 -43.23
C LEU A 415 4.07 -31.21 -44.17
N ALA A 416 3.77 -31.51 -45.43
CA ALA A 416 4.78 -31.76 -46.45
C ALA A 416 5.72 -30.58 -46.72
N GLU A 417 5.26 -29.36 -46.50
CA GLU A 417 6.09 -28.15 -46.58
C GLU A 417 6.90 -27.94 -45.29
N LEU A 418 6.31 -28.16 -44.11
CA LEU A 418 7.04 -28.13 -42.84
C LEU A 418 8.20 -29.13 -42.83
N GLN A 419 8.01 -30.33 -43.39
CA GLN A 419 9.05 -31.36 -43.50
C GLN A 419 10.24 -30.96 -44.39
N ARG A 420 10.08 -29.93 -45.23
CA ARG A 420 11.21 -29.40 -46.03
C ARG A 420 12.20 -28.62 -45.16
N PHE A 421 11.79 -28.12 -44.03
CA PHE A 421 12.66 -27.41 -43.06
C PHE A 421 13.39 -28.40 -42.14
N HIS A 422 12.74 -29.54 -41.77
CA HIS A 422 13.40 -30.64 -41.07
C HIS A 422 12.59 -31.94 -41.18
N ALA A 423 13.26 -33.02 -41.57
CA ALA A 423 12.64 -34.33 -41.83
C ALA A 423 11.99 -34.98 -40.59
N SER A 424 12.43 -34.60 -39.39
CA SER A 424 11.86 -35.10 -38.13
C SER A 424 10.49 -34.47 -37.78
N ILE A 425 9.97 -33.50 -38.57
CA ILE A 425 8.64 -32.95 -38.36
C ILE A 425 7.61 -33.97 -38.81
N GLY A 426 6.88 -34.53 -37.82
CA GLY A 426 5.78 -35.48 -38.06
C GLY A 426 4.42 -34.78 -37.96
N ALA A 427 3.34 -35.55 -38.19
CA ALA A 427 1.97 -35.05 -38.09
C ALA A 427 1.63 -34.55 -36.69
N ASP A 428 2.25 -35.12 -35.66
CA ASP A 428 2.14 -34.73 -34.26
C ASP A 428 2.70 -33.31 -33.96
N ALA A 429 3.48 -32.73 -34.88
CA ALA A 429 3.91 -31.33 -34.77
C ALA A 429 2.75 -30.34 -34.89
N LEU A 430 1.68 -30.70 -35.57
CA LEU A 430 0.52 -29.82 -35.73
C LEU A 430 -0.21 -29.56 -34.38
N ASP A 431 -0.17 -30.54 -33.47
CA ASP A 431 -0.81 -30.38 -32.13
C ASP A 431 -0.05 -29.34 -31.28
N VAL A 432 1.28 -29.32 -31.31
CA VAL A 432 2.10 -28.36 -30.57
C VAL A 432 2.07 -26.96 -31.18
N LEU A 433 1.68 -26.82 -32.42
CA LEU A 433 1.54 -25.53 -33.10
C LEU A 433 0.20 -24.83 -32.80
N THR A 434 -0.72 -25.49 -32.06
CA THR A 434 -1.91 -24.85 -31.58
C THR A 434 -1.61 -24.00 -30.33
N LEU A 435 -2.31 -22.87 -30.14
CA LEU A 435 -2.15 -22.04 -28.91
C LEU A 435 -2.45 -22.88 -27.67
N ARG A 436 -3.47 -23.75 -27.70
CA ARG A 436 -3.83 -24.63 -26.56
C ARG A 436 -2.78 -25.67 -26.27
N GLY A 437 -2.19 -26.27 -27.33
CA GLY A 437 -1.07 -27.22 -27.21
C GLY A 437 0.16 -26.54 -26.57
N SER A 438 0.48 -25.34 -27.03
CA SER A 438 1.56 -24.51 -26.48
C SER A 438 1.36 -24.25 -24.98
N LEU A 439 0.15 -23.83 -24.55
CA LEU A 439 -0.14 -23.65 -23.14
C LEU A 439 0.01 -24.95 -22.33
N ALA A 440 -0.60 -26.04 -22.81
CA ALA A 440 -0.59 -27.33 -22.13
C ALA A 440 0.81 -27.91 -21.94
N ALA A 441 1.71 -27.64 -22.89
CA ALA A 441 3.10 -28.13 -22.85
C ALA A 441 3.94 -27.54 -21.73
N ARG A 442 3.51 -26.43 -21.11
CA ARG A 442 4.24 -25.73 -20.03
C ARG A 442 3.77 -26.17 -18.65
N ASP A 443 3.72 -27.49 -18.44
CA ASP A 443 3.24 -28.16 -17.22
C ASP A 443 4.38 -28.36 -16.20
N ILE A 444 4.91 -27.24 -15.72
CA ILE A 444 5.87 -27.18 -14.61
C ILE A 444 5.36 -26.24 -13.54
N VAL A 445 5.87 -26.35 -12.32
CA VAL A 445 5.57 -25.38 -11.24
C VAL A 445 5.91 -23.96 -11.72
N GLY A 446 4.95 -23.05 -11.62
CA GLY A 446 5.09 -21.68 -12.12
C GLY A 446 4.87 -21.54 -13.64
N GLY A 447 4.52 -22.62 -14.35
CA GLY A 447 4.18 -22.59 -15.77
C GLY A 447 2.73 -22.18 -16.04
N THR A 448 2.45 -21.84 -17.30
CA THR A 448 1.12 -21.34 -17.71
C THR A 448 0.10 -22.44 -18.07
N ALA A 449 0.48 -23.73 -17.98
CA ALA A 449 -0.47 -24.81 -18.25
C ALA A 449 -1.71 -24.70 -17.33
N PRO A 450 -2.93 -24.91 -17.85
CA PRO A 450 -4.15 -24.77 -17.07
C PRO A 450 -4.19 -25.60 -15.78
N VAL A 451 -3.53 -26.76 -15.73
CA VAL A 451 -3.41 -27.60 -14.54
C VAL A 451 -2.60 -26.89 -13.45
N GLN A 452 -1.47 -26.25 -13.81
CA GLN A 452 -0.63 -25.50 -12.89
C GLN A 452 -1.35 -24.23 -12.41
N VAL A 453 -1.99 -23.52 -13.32
CA VAL A 453 -2.79 -22.31 -12.98
C VAL A 453 -3.89 -22.65 -11.99
N ARG A 454 -4.62 -23.75 -12.17
CA ARG A 454 -5.63 -24.21 -11.21
C ARG A 454 -5.05 -24.59 -9.85
N ALA A 455 -3.87 -25.20 -9.82
CA ALA A 455 -3.17 -25.52 -8.59
C ALA A 455 -2.76 -24.22 -7.82
N GLU A 456 -2.23 -23.22 -8.52
CA GLU A 456 -1.87 -21.93 -7.95
C GLU A 456 -3.09 -21.15 -7.45
N LEU A 457 -4.21 -21.18 -8.17
CA LEU A 457 -5.47 -20.59 -7.70
C LEU A 457 -5.94 -21.24 -6.38
N ALA A 458 -5.85 -22.56 -6.27
CA ALA A 458 -6.19 -23.28 -5.05
C ALA A 458 -5.26 -22.88 -3.88
N ARG A 459 -3.95 -22.77 -4.13
CA ARG A 459 -2.95 -22.30 -3.15
C ARG A 459 -3.27 -20.90 -2.65
N HIS A 460 -3.55 -19.95 -3.55
CA HIS A 460 -3.87 -18.57 -3.17
C HIS A 460 -5.20 -18.48 -2.41
N ARG A 461 -6.23 -19.22 -2.82
CA ARG A 461 -7.50 -19.27 -2.08
C ARG A 461 -7.31 -19.78 -0.65
N ALA A 462 -6.54 -20.86 -0.47
CA ALA A 462 -6.25 -21.41 0.87
C ALA A 462 -5.51 -20.36 1.74
N ARG A 463 -4.47 -19.71 1.21
CA ARG A 463 -3.73 -18.66 1.92
C ARG A 463 -4.62 -17.48 2.32
N LEU A 464 -5.40 -16.95 1.38
CA LEU A 464 -6.28 -15.81 1.60
C LEU A 464 -7.47 -16.12 2.54
N SER A 465 -7.85 -17.38 2.66
CA SER A 465 -8.88 -17.82 3.64
C SER A 465 -8.32 -17.87 5.06
N ALA A 466 -7.03 -18.14 5.23
CA ALA A 466 -6.35 -18.15 6.53
C ALA A 466 -6.02 -16.73 7.07
N SER A 467 -6.07 -15.73 6.20
CA SER A 467 -5.80 -14.31 6.52
C SER A 467 -7.06 -13.54 6.97
N ARG A 468 -7.93 -14.21 7.77
CA ARG A 468 -9.14 -13.60 8.37
C ARG A 468 -8.89 -13.10 9.77
#